data_db8872c1ba338654321f31bb332061c3
#
_entry.id   db8872c1ba338654321f31bb332061c3
#
_cell.length_a   1.000
_cell.length_b   1.000
_cell.length_c   1.000
_cell.angle_alpha   90.00
_cell.angle_beta   90.00
_cell.angle_gamma   90.00
#
_symmetry.space_group_name_H-M   'P 1'
#
loop_
_entity.id
_entity.type
_entity.pdbx_description
1 polymer ?
#
loop_
_entity_poly.entity_id
_entity_poly.type
_entity_poly.pdbx_seq_one_letter_code
_entity_poly.pdbx_strand_id
1 'polypeptide(L)'
;MTKKILWASLILALTFSSCRKDDSADLDKVISRELALSYTNNATTIRQNEAVTITVTGSQATTNPSGITWELNGKQVAKGVSYTFQPSTPGRYTLTVSSANRDFSVTREYMVEAYNPTPELSLNFTNDATTIQQLESITATATGTEATTNPSGIIWELNGKEVSQGTTYTFRPILPGRYTLVVKSSTKKDVSVTRDYTVEPRFTKGAFLLNEGNMTNETGTLSYVDVDGKVILDSVYIHINGTKLGNVCQDLTFANDKVYIISQNGPKNGGEGLLTIAKANSLEKIKVFNDATLAKEWPTHIAVIGDRIYLRANDGIHVGTENGGFKLIAGTRGAQKIRMVTIGQRVFASTSDKKILMIQGDQVVKELTLANTASGLALADDGNLWVSYTKPNTIAKVNPDPSDFKIIASNELKESPSVGWGATSGIFPFGNTIYFSGATTTIRKHDFAAKTTSVFANILDSKYAPEMKIHYNSLGVDPKTGYIYYAGIKGFGMDYKINTTFVLDPQGNILVKKDNTNSFPAGWYFIPQK
;
A
#
# COMPACT_ATOMS: atom_id res chain seq x y z
N MET A 1 28.90 -1.20 -1.16
CA MET A 1 30.13 -0.96 -0.35
C MET A 1 29.77 -1.23 1.10
N THR A 2 30.11 -2.43 1.55
CA THR A 2 29.80 -2.99 2.87
C THR A 2 30.97 -2.66 3.82
N LYS A 3 30.72 -1.79 4.80
CA LYS A 3 31.71 -1.55 5.88
C LYS A 3 31.51 -2.62 6.95
N LYS A 4 32.47 -3.56 7.00
CA LYS A 4 32.67 -4.45 8.15
C LYS A 4 33.32 -3.64 9.27
N ILE A 5 32.66 -3.57 10.42
CA ILE A 5 33.27 -3.05 11.65
C ILE A 5 33.93 -4.23 12.36
N LEU A 6 35.24 -4.20 12.38
CA LEU A 6 36.10 -5.11 13.13
C LEU A 6 36.18 -4.58 14.58
N TRP A 7 35.76 -5.35 15.56
CA TRP A 7 36.05 -5.10 16.98
C TRP A 7 37.42 -5.71 17.29
N ALA A 8 38.43 -4.86 17.49
CA ALA A 8 39.73 -5.26 17.99
C ALA A 8 39.67 -5.28 19.51
N SER A 9 39.85 -6.45 20.08
CA SER A 9 40.06 -6.64 21.52
C SER A 9 41.44 -6.13 21.89
N LEU A 10 41.50 -5.01 22.60
CA LEU A 10 42.76 -4.48 23.13
C LEU A 10 43.07 -5.19 24.45
N ILE A 11 43.96 -6.14 24.39
CA ILE A 11 44.59 -6.74 25.60
C ILE A 11 45.64 -5.77 26.08
N LEU A 12 45.38 -5.05 27.16
CA LEU A 12 46.33 -4.18 27.83
C LEU A 12 47.17 -5.06 28.79
N ALA A 13 48.33 -5.49 28.33
CA ALA A 13 49.33 -6.12 29.19
C ALA A 13 50.07 -5.02 29.95
N LEU A 14 49.79 -4.89 31.24
CA LEU A 14 50.59 -4.08 32.17
C LEU A 14 51.82 -4.88 32.57
N THR A 15 52.95 -4.57 31.93
CA THR A 15 54.28 -5.04 32.38
C THR A 15 54.74 -4.19 33.57
N PHE A 16 54.63 -4.69 34.78
CA PHE A 16 55.43 -4.16 35.88
C PHE A 16 56.81 -4.83 35.89
N SER A 17 57.79 -4.09 35.42
CA SER A 17 59.19 -4.42 35.61
C SER A 17 59.59 -4.00 37.03
N SER A 18 59.66 -4.93 37.93
CA SER A 18 60.42 -4.77 39.19
C SER A 18 61.15 -6.05 39.50
N CYS A 19 62.47 -5.92 39.52
CA CYS A 19 63.38 -6.98 39.95
C CYS A 19 63.04 -7.59 41.32
N ARG A 20 62.61 -8.84 41.30
CA ARG A 20 62.99 -9.89 42.24
C ARG A 20 62.61 -11.21 41.59
N LYS A 21 63.57 -11.87 41.02
CA LYS A 21 63.50 -13.29 40.68
C LYS A 21 63.60 -14.07 41.96
N ASP A 22 62.71 -15.07 42.06
CA ASP A 22 62.74 -16.33 42.76
C ASP A 22 61.65 -16.59 43.86
N ASP A 23 60.96 -15.60 44.41
CA ASP A 23 59.99 -15.93 45.51
C ASP A 23 58.51 -16.10 45.04
N SER A 24 58.10 -15.62 43.88
CA SER A 24 56.68 -15.67 43.48
C SER A 24 56.21 -17.05 42.97
N ALA A 25 57.07 -17.79 42.26
CA ALA A 25 56.72 -19.12 41.75
C ALA A 25 56.67 -20.19 42.86
N ASP A 26 57.45 -19.99 43.96
CA ASP A 26 57.38 -20.87 45.13
C ASP A 26 56.19 -20.56 46.02
N LEU A 27 55.81 -19.29 46.16
CA LEU A 27 54.62 -18.86 46.93
C LEU A 27 53.33 -19.36 46.26
N ASP A 28 53.19 -19.28 44.94
CA ASP A 28 52.02 -19.81 44.23
C ASP A 28 51.90 -21.34 44.35
N LYS A 29 53.00 -22.07 44.36
CA LYS A 29 53.01 -23.51 44.64
C LYS A 29 52.62 -23.85 46.08
N VAL A 30 53.02 -23.04 47.03
CA VAL A 30 52.63 -23.21 48.44
C VAL A 30 51.18 -22.88 48.64
N ILE A 31 50.68 -21.79 48.10
CA ILE A 31 49.29 -21.40 48.11
C ILE A 31 48.42 -22.49 47.48
N SER A 32 48.81 -23.06 46.36
CA SER A 32 48.06 -24.12 45.66
C SER A 32 48.02 -25.46 46.44
N ARG A 33 48.97 -25.71 47.32
CA ARG A 33 48.94 -26.87 48.25
C ARG A 33 48.07 -26.63 49.48
N GLU A 34 48.07 -25.41 50.00
CA GLU A 34 47.36 -25.05 51.23
C GLU A 34 45.86 -24.78 50.96
N LEU A 35 45.56 -24.09 49.87
CA LEU A 35 44.22 -23.69 49.47
C LEU A 35 43.86 -24.13 48.03
N ALA A 36 44.08 -25.41 47.68
CA ALA A 36 43.59 -25.95 46.40
C ALA A 36 42.06 -25.88 46.34
N LEU A 37 41.52 -25.50 45.20
CA LEU A 37 40.08 -25.32 45.01
C LEU A 37 39.52 -26.28 43.95
N SER A 38 38.38 -26.84 44.23
CA SER A 38 37.55 -27.56 43.25
C SER A 38 36.19 -26.85 43.04
N TYR A 39 35.60 -27.01 41.89
CA TYR A 39 34.40 -26.29 41.47
C TYR A 39 33.40 -27.25 40.87
N THR A 40 32.11 -27.10 41.16
CA THR A 40 31.03 -27.79 40.43
C THR A 40 30.91 -27.32 38.98
N ASN A 41 31.24 -26.04 38.75
CA ASN A 41 31.37 -25.46 37.43
C ASN A 41 32.60 -24.53 37.44
N ASN A 42 33.60 -24.80 36.60
CA ASN A 42 34.83 -24.00 36.55
C ASN A 42 34.73 -22.74 35.63
N ALA A 43 33.51 -22.40 35.14
CA ALA A 43 33.33 -21.18 34.38
C ALA A 43 33.49 -19.93 35.28
N THR A 44 34.06 -18.88 34.71
CA THR A 44 34.15 -17.55 35.34
C THR A 44 33.06 -16.61 34.85
N THR A 45 32.30 -16.99 33.80
CA THR A 45 31.07 -16.34 33.39
C THR A 45 29.90 -17.30 33.68
N ILE A 46 28.98 -16.86 34.50
CA ILE A 46 27.80 -17.62 34.92
C ILE A 46 26.55 -16.77 34.78
N ARG A 47 25.36 -17.40 34.80
CA ARG A 47 24.08 -16.69 34.72
C ARG A 47 23.59 -16.29 36.10
N GLN A 48 22.78 -15.26 36.16
CA GLN A 48 22.03 -14.87 37.36
C GLN A 48 21.26 -16.08 37.91
N ASN A 49 21.33 -16.29 39.25
CA ASN A 49 20.77 -17.42 39.98
C ASN A 49 21.43 -18.79 39.69
N GLU A 50 22.44 -18.87 38.84
CA GLU A 50 23.25 -20.09 38.69
C GLU A 50 24.15 -20.28 39.92
N ALA A 51 24.14 -21.49 40.44
CA ALA A 51 24.92 -21.83 41.63
C ALA A 51 26.26 -22.48 41.25
N VAL A 52 27.35 -21.97 41.80
CA VAL A 52 28.68 -22.60 41.74
C VAL A 52 29.13 -22.90 43.15
N THR A 53 29.32 -24.19 43.46
CA THR A 53 29.89 -24.61 44.72
C THR A 53 31.40 -24.76 44.57
N ILE A 54 32.13 -24.08 45.46
CA ILE A 54 33.57 -24.09 45.52
C ILE A 54 33.98 -24.77 46.83
N THR A 55 34.91 -25.69 46.72
CA THR A 55 35.41 -26.47 47.86
C THR A 55 36.91 -26.39 47.94
N VAL A 56 37.42 -26.09 49.13
CA VAL A 56 38.86 -26.14 49.46
C VAL A 56 39.27 -27.59 49.61
N THR A 57 40.27 -28.00 48.85
CA THR A 57 40.82 -29.38 48.86
C THR A 57 42.29 -29.42 49.27
N GLY A 58 42.91 -28.26 49.55
CA GLY A 58 44.29 -28.17 50.04
C GLY A 58 44.41 -28.56 51.52
N SER A 59 45.63 -28.54 52.06
CA SER A 59 45.94 -28.98 53.45
C SER A 59 45.14 -28.22 54.52
N GLN A 60 44.78 -26.95 54.27
CA GLN A 60 43.93 -26.16 55.15
C GLN A 60 42.53 -26.77 55.34
N ALA A 61 42.01 -27.51 54.35
CA ALA A 61 40.69 -28.17 54.44
C ALA A 61 40.67 -29.27 55.54
N THR A 62 41.82 -29.86 55.87
CA THR A 62 41.99 -30.91 56.89
C THR A 62 42.57 -30.40 58.18
N THR A 63 43.54 -29.48 58.15
CA THR A 63 44.24 -28.98 59.30
C THR A 63 43.52 -27.89 60.05
N ASN A 64 42.79 -27.00 59.37
CA ASN A 64 42.04 -25.91 59.98
C ASN A 64 40.75 -25.59 59.24
N PRO A 65 39.80 -26.52 59.06
CA PRO A 65 38.61 -26.35 58.24
C PRO A 65 37.72 -25.19 58.67
N SER A 66 37.57 -24.94 59.97
CA SER A 66 36.76 -23.88 60.57
C SER A 66 37.40 -22.47 60.42
N GLY A 67 38.71 -22.42 60.18
CA GLY A 67 39.45 -21.19 60.01
C GLY A 67 39.41 -20.62 58.58
N ILE A 68 38.92 -21.40 57.60
CA ILE A 68 38.79 -20.94 56.23
C ILE A 68 37.64 -19.93 56.18
N THR A 69 37.92 -18.74 55.57
CA THR A 69 36.93 -17.66 55.41
C THR A 69 36.72 -17.33 53.93
N TRP A 70 35.44 -17.05 53.58
CA TRP A 70 35.02 -16.65 52.25
C TRP A 70 34.55 -15.21 52.26
N GLU A 71 35.10 -14.41 51.38
CA GLU A 71 34.71 -13.00 51.20
C GLU A 71 34.19 -12.80 49.76
N LEU A 72 33.06 -12.13 49.64
CA LEU A 72 32.45 -11.72 48.38
C LEU A 72 32.51 -10.19 48.30
N ASN A 73 33.20 -9.66 47.27
CA ASN A 73 33.45 -8.22 47.11
C ASN A 73 34.00 -7.58 48.40
N GLY A 74 34.93 -8.28 49.06
CA GLY A 74 35.59 -7.82 50.30
C GLY A 74 34.77 -7.97 51.58
N LYS A 75 33.56 -8.53 51.52
CA LYS A 75 32.73 -8.76 52.69
C LYS A 75 32.68 -10.26 53.00
N GLN A 76 32.94 -10.64 54.24
CA GLN A 76 32.85 -12.04 54.66
C GLN A 76 31.40 -12.58 54.51
N VAL A 77 31.26 -13.69 53.78
CA VAL A 77 29.99 -14.34 53.47
C VAL A 77 29.83 -15.73 54.07
N ALA A 78 30.96 -16.44 54.32
CA ALA A 78 30.94 -17.78 54.90
C ALA A 78 32.25 -18.13 55.61
N LYS A 79 32.19 -19.24 56.38
CA LYS A 79 33.37 -19.96 56.94
C LYS A 79 33.23 -21.45 56.65
N GLY A 80 34.39 -22.12 56.56
CA GLY A 80 34.46 -23.57 56.34
C GLY A 80 34.94 -23.93 54.93
N VAL A 81 35.03 -25.23 54.68
CA VAL A 81 35.71 -25.79 53.50
C VAL A 81 34.94 -25.60 52.19
N SER A 82 33.67 -25.20 52.22
CA SER A 82 32.87 -25.07 51.03
C SER A 82 31.98 -23.82 51.09
N TYR A 83 31.79 -23.18 49.94
CA TYR A 83 30.87 -22.06 49.73
C TYR A 83 30.12 -22.20 48.41
N THR A 84 28.81 -21.99 48.45
CA THR A 84 28.00 -21.93 47.22
C THR A 84 27.74 -20.46 46.86
N PHE A 85 28.33 -20.03 45.79
CA PHE A 85 28.13 -18.73 45.17
C PHE A 85 26.92 -18.79 44.24
N GLN A 86 25.82 -18.06 44.57
CA GLN A 86 24.59 -18.00 43.80
C GLN A 86 24.13 -16.53 43.72
N PRO A 87 24.65 -15.75 42.78
CA PRO A 87 24.35 -14.31 42.65
C PRO A 87 22.95 -14.06 42.12
N SER A 88 22.20 -13.21 42.82
CA SER A 88 20.84 -12.81 42.42
C SER A 88 20.82 -11.56 41.50
N THR A 89 21.93 -10.89 41.31
CA THR A 89 22.04 -9.70 40.43
C THR A 89 23.17 -9.87 39.45
N PRO A 90 23.01 -9.38 38.19
CA PRO A 90 24.10 -9.33 37.20
C PRO A 90 25.21 -8.38 37.67
N GLY A 91 26.44 -8.65 37.22
CA GLY A 91 27.58 -7.80 37.53
C GLY A 91 28.89 -8.56 37.71
N ARG A 92 29.93 -7.86 38.13
CA ARG A 92 31.22 -8.45 38.46
C ARG A 92 31.28 -8.72 39.97
N TYR A 93 31.79 -9.88 40.30
CA TYR A 93 31.96 -10.34 41.68
C TYR A 93 33.39 -10.84 41.87
N THR A 94 33.96 -10.48 43.00
CA THR A 94 35.26 -10.98 43.44
C THR A 94 35.06 -11.88 44.64
N LEU A 95 35.35 -13.17 44.49
CA LEU A 95 35.26 -14.15 45.57
C LEU A 95 36.70 -14.47 46.05
N THR A 96 36.96 -14.24 47.31
CA THR A 96 38.24 -14.54 47.96
C THR A 96 38.06 -15.57 49.06
N VAL A 97 38.87 -16.60 49.03
CA VAL A 97 38.97 -17.57 50.12
C VAL A 97 40.35 -17.39 50.80
N SER A 98 40.38 -17.39 52.13
CA SER A 98 41.58 -17.18 52.92
C SER A 98 41.69 -18.21 54.05
N SER A 99 42.94 -18.55 54.44
CA SER A 99 43.25 -19.29 55.65
C SER A 99 42.94 -18.46 56.93
N ALA A 100 42.91 -19.09 58.08
CA ALA A 100 42.55 -18.46 59.37
C ALA A 100 43.39 -17.23 59.70
N ASN A 101 44.66 -17.29 59.45
CA ASN A 101 45.59 -16.19 59.72
C ASN A 101 45.78 -15.25 58.51
N ARG A 102 45.07 -15.52 57.39
CA ARG A 102 45.22 -14.81 56.12
C ARG A 102 46.61 -14.93 55.50
N ASP A 103 47.42 -15.90 55.89
CA ASP A 103 48.75 -16.16 55.30
C ASP A 103 48.63 -16.67 53.87
N PHE A 104 47.54 -17.34 53.57
CA PHE A 104 47.21 -17.84 52.24
C PHE A 104 45.81 -17.34 51.79
N SER A 105 45.71 -16.86 50.56
CA SER A 105 44.43 -16.47 49.95
C SER A 105 44.42 -16.76 48.47
N VAL A 106 43.23 -17.11 47.94
CA VAL A 106 42.94 -17.27 46.50
C VAL A 106 41.76 -16.44 46.15
N THR A 107 41.92 -15.63 45.12
CA THR A 107 40.82 -14.76 44.61
C THR A 107 40.39 -15.21 43.24
N ARG A 108 39.11 -15.22 42.99
CA ARG A 108 38.51 -15.51 41.69
C ARG A 108 37.44 -14.48 41.34
N GLU A 109 37.51 -13.98 40.12
CA GLU A 109 36.53 -13.07 39.59
C GLU A 109 35.44 -13.83 38.80
N TYR A 110 34.18 -13.43 38.97
CA TYR A 110 33.05 -13.91 38.24
C TYR A 110 32.36 -12.75 37.52
N MET A 111 31.99 -12.98 36.26
CA MET A 111 31.04 -12.17 35.52
C MET A 111 29.70 -12.86 35.55
N VAL A 112 28.68 -12.19 36.10
CA VAL A 112 27.32 -12.69 36.16
C VAL A 112 26.50 -11.98 35.12
N GLU A 113 26.01 -12.73 34.13
CA GLU A 113 25.13 -12.24 33.08
C GLU A 113 23.67 -12.28 33.52
N ALA A 114 22.87 -11.31 33.05
CA ALA A 114 21.43 -11.31 33.34
C ALA A 114 20.78 -12.58 32.78
N TYR A 115 19.91 -13.18 33.60
CA TYR A 115 19.05 -14.27 33.13
C TYR A 115 17.87 -13.70 32.37
N ASN A 116 17.94 -13.76 31.06
CA ASN A 116 16.80 -13.45 30.16
C ASN A 116 16.21 -14.77 29.68
N PRO A 117 15.14 -15.27 30.32
CA PRO A 117 14.48 -16.48 29.82
C PRO A 117 13.94 -16.23 28.41
N THR A 118 14.11 -17.20 27.52
CA THR A 118 13.42 -17.18 26.24
C THR A 118 11.92 -17.10 26.52
N PRO A 119 11.20 -16.10 26.01
CA PRO A 119 9.75 -16.01 26.19
C PRO A 119 9.07 -17.33 25.75
N GLU A 120 8.00 -17.73 26.43
CA GLU A 120 7.25 -18.91 25.98
C GLU A 120 6.65 -18.69 24.60
N LEU A 121 6.16 -17.47 24.33
CA LEU A 121 5.66 -17.04 23.02
C LEU A 121 5.99 -15.56 22.79
N SER A 122 6.42 -15.21 21.60
CA SER A 122 6.63 -13.85 21.15
C SER A 122 6.40 -13.76 19.65
N LEU A 123 6.39 -12.52 19.09
CA LEU A 123 6.11 -12.26 17.68
C LEU A 123 7.23 -11.48 17.03
N ASN A 124 7.61 -11.89 15.83
CA ASN A 124 8.41 -11.13 14.88
C ASN A 124 7.58 -10.77 13.66
N PHE A 125 7.80 -9.61 13.08
CA PHE A 125 7.02 -9.09 11.96
C PHE A 125 7.92 -8.68 10.79
N THR A 126 7.41 -8.83 9.56
CA THR A 126 8.06 -8.27 8.36
C THR A 126 8.03 -6.74 8.35
N ASN A 127 7.04 -6.14 9.02
CA ASN A 127 6.91 -4.72 9.28
C ASN A 127 6.31 -4.56 10.68
N ASP A 128 7.01 -3.86 11.57
CA ASP A 128 6.58 -3.69 12.98
C ASP A 128 5.58 -2.54 13.19
N ALA A 129 5.07 -1.92 12.11
CA ALA A 129 4.05 -0.88 12.22
C ALA A 129 2.72 -1.43 12.75
N THR A 130 2.07 -0.66 13.61
CA THR A 130 0.70 -0.94 14.11
C THR A 130 -0.37 -0.16 13.34
N THR A 131 0.04 0.84 12.56
CA THR A 131 -0.82 1.54 11.58
C THR A 131 -0.37 1.15 10.19
N ILE A 132 -1.27 0.56 9.41
CA ILE A 132 -1.01 0.04 8.07
C ILE A 132 -2.11 0.45 7.10
N GLN A 133 -1.82 0.33 5.82
CA GLN A 133 -2.81 0.62 4.78
C GLN A 133 -3.68 -0.61 4.48
N GLN A 134 -4.93 -0.38 4.11
CA GLN A 134 -5.81 -1.40 3.52
C GLN A 134 -5.08 -2.15 2.39
N LEU A 135 -5.21 -3.47 2.32
CA LEU A 135 -4.53 -4.37 1.37
C LEU A 135 -3.00 -4.47 1.53
N GLU A 136 -2.42 -3.85 2.54
CA GLU A 136 -1.03 -4.11 2.92
C GLU A 136 -0.91 -5.45 3.62
N SER A 137 0.20 -6.16 3.38
CA SER A 137 0.44 -7.48 3.99
C SER A 137 1.52 -7.38 5.06
N ILE A 138 1.23 -7.92 6.24
CA ILE A 138 2.20 -8.13 7.31
C ILE A 138 2.26 -9.63 7.59
N THR A 139 3.46 -10.21 7.54
CA THR A 139 3.67 -11.58 8.01
C THR A 139 4.19 -11.53 9.44
N ALA A 140 3.45 -12.16 10.33
CA ALA A 140 3.82 -12.39 11.71
C ALA A 140 4.36 -13.80 11.87
N THR A 141 5.46 -13.95 12.62
CA THR A 141 6.08 -15.23 12.95
C THR A 141 6.11 -15.39 14.46
N ALA A 142 5.47 -16.43 14.96
CA ALA A 142 5.54 -16.83 16.35
C ALA A 142 6.92 -17.43 16.67
N THR A 143 7.52 -16.99 17.75
CA THR A 143 8.83 -17.44 18.24
C THR A 143 8.73 -17.77 19.74
N GLY A 144 9.79 -18.33 20.31
CA GLY A 144 9.82 -18.74 21.71
C GLY A 144 9.76 -20.26 21.89
N THR A 145 9.74 -20.69 23.14
CA THR A 145 9.81 -22.13 23.45
C THR A 145 8.57 -22.88 22.96
N GLU A 146 7.38 -22.30 23.09
CA GLU A 146 6.12 -22.91 22.63
C GLU A 146 6.09 -23.08 21.11
N ALA A 147 6.51 -22.03 20.35
CA ALA A 147 6.58 -22.10 18.89
C ALA A 147 7.57 -23.17 18.40
N THR A 148 8.61 -23.49 19.18
CA THR A 148 9.62 -24.49 18.86
C THR A 148 9.16 -25.90 19.23
N THR A 149 8.54 -26.08 20.39
CA THR A 149 8.17 -27.39 20.93
C THR A 149 6.80 -27.89 20.46
N ASN A 150 5.89 -26.96 20.14
CA ASN A 150 4.52 -27.25 19.70
C ASN A 150 4.09 -26.37 18.52
N PRO A 151 4.81 -26.39 17.37
CA PRO A 151 4.56 -25.47 16.24
C PRO A 151 3.17 -25.62 15.63
N SER A 152 2.60 -26.82 15.57
CA SER A 152 1.24 -27.08 15.08
C SER A 152 0.14 -26.67 16.08
N GLY A 153 0.49 -26.47 17.33
CA GLY A 153 -0.42 -26.02 18.38
C GLY A 153 -0.48 -24.50 18.54
N ILE A 154 0.20 -23.73 17.66
CA ILE A 154 0.08 -22.27 17.61
C ILE A 154 -1.18 -21.91 16.82
N ILE A 155 -2.08 -21.15 17.45
CA ILE A 155 -3.37 -20.71 16.89
C ILE A 155 -3.35 -19.20 16.71
N TRP A 156 -3.78 -18.74 15.53
CA TRP A 156 -3.96 -17.32 15.21
C TRP A 156 -5.43 -16.96 15.20
N GLU A 157 -5.79 -15.91 15.93
CA GLU A 157 -7.13 -15.33 15.92
C GLU A 157 -7.08 -13.88 15.46
N LEU A 158 -8.07 -13.50 14.65
CA LEU A 158 -8.30 -12.12 14.22
C LEU A 158 -9.68 -11.69 14.69
N ASN A 159 -9.74 -10.63 15.51
CA ASN A 159 -10.98 -10.16 16.12
C ASN A 159 -11.76 -11.29 16.84
N GLY A 160 -11.05 -12.18 17.54
CA GLY A 160 -11.64 -13.30 18.29
C GLY A 160 -12.05 -14.51 17.44
N LYS A 161 -11.82 -14.49 16.13
CA LYS A 161 -12.08 -15.64 15.24
C LYS A 161 -10.77 -16.28 14.81
N GLU A 162 -10.67 -17.61 14.94
CA GLU A 162 -9.53 -18.38 14.42
C GLU A 162 -9.41 -18.20 12.89
N VAL A 163 -8.19 -17.87 12.44
CA VAL A 163 -7.88 -17.59 11.03
C VAL A 163 -6.75 -18.47 10.49
N SER A 164 -5.89 -19.02 11.35
CA SER A 164 -4.78 -19.88 10.95
C SER A 164 -4.24 -20.68 12.11
N GLN A 165 -3.47 -21.74 11.80
CA GLN A 165 -2.64 -22.50 12.73
C GLN A 165 -1.20 -22.58 12.21
N GLY A 166 -0.24 -22.83 13.11
CA GLY A 166 1.19 -22.92 12.80
C GLY A 166 1.95 -21.64 13.17
N THR A 167 3.26 -21.63 12.90
CA THR A 167 4.16 -20.58 13.42
C THR A 167 4.13 -19.29 12.62
N THR A 168 3.44 -19.21 11.47
CA THR A 168 3.38 -18.00 10.66
C THR A 168 1.95 -17.68 10.23
N TYR A 169 1.63 -16.40 10.19
CA TYR A 169 0.37 -15.89 9.64
C TYR A 169 0.59 -14.60 8.87
N THR A 170 -0.01 -14.49 7.67
CA THR A 170 0.01 -13.25 6.89
C THR A 170 -1.33 -12.53 7.04
N PHE A 171 -1.30 -11.42 7.75
CA PHE A 171 -2.42 -10.51 7.92
C PHE A 171 -2.49 -9.53 6.74
N ARG A 172 -3.60 -9.55 6.00
CA ARG A 172 -3.86 -8.64 4.89
C ARG A 172 -5.30 -8.11 4.99
N PRO A 173 -5.52 -6.98 5.67
CA PRO A 173 -6.86 -6.44 5.89
C PRO A 173 -7.47 -5.92 4.60
N ILE A 174 -8.71 -6.30 4.33
CA ILE A 174 -9.46 -5.88 3.14
C ILE A 174 -10.31 -4.63 3.36
N LEU A 175 -10.60 -4.27 4.62
CA LEU A 175 -11.35 -3.06 4.98
C LEU A 175 -10.56 -2.23 5.99
N PRO A 176 -10.74 -0.91 6.00
CA PRO A 176 -10.23 -0.05 7.06
C PRO A 176 -10.91 -0.34 8.40
N GLY A 177 -10.21 -0.06 9.49
CA GLY A 177 -10.75 -0.24 10.84
C GLY A 177 -9.72 -0.71 11.84
N ARG A 178 -10.17 -1.12 13.03
CA ARG A 178 -9.33 -1.68 14.08
C ARG A 178 -9.39 -3.20 14.03
N TYR A 179 -8.24 -3.82 14.21
CA TYR A 179 -8.08 -5.27 14.22
C TYR A 179 -7.21 -5.69 15.40
N THR A 180 -7.63 -6.74 16.10
CA THR A 180 -6.85 -7.37 17.16
C THR A 180 -6.40 -8.75 16.68
N LEU A 181 -5.09 -8.92 16.54
CA LEU A 181 -4.43 -10.19 16.20
C LEU A 181 -3.95 -10.83 17.51
N VAL A 182 -4.38 -12.06 17.75
CA VAL A 182 -3.96 -12.86 18.89
C VAL A 182 -3.27 -14.12 18.38
N VAL A 183 -2.09 -14.42 18.91
CA VAL A 183 -1.44 -15.71 18.77
C VAL A 183 -1.45 -16.40 20.15
N LYS A 184 -1.82 -17.67 20.20
CA LYS A 184 -1.92 -18.42 21.45
C LYS A 184 -1.52 -19.88 21.29
N SER A 185 -1.18 -20.52 22.40
CA SER A 185 -0.99 -21.96 22.47
C SER A 185 -2.32 -22.70 22.57
N SER A 186 -2.48 -23.80 21.84
CA SER A 186 -3.63 -24.71 21.97
C SER A 186 -3.61 -25.54 23.25
N THR A 187 -2.43 -25.71 23.86
CA THR A 187 -2.22 -26.59 25.04
C THR A 187 -2.03 -25.82 26.32
N LYS A 188 -1.54 -24.57 26.28
CA LYS A 188 -1.26 -23.71 27.42
C LYS A 188 -2.17 -22.46 27.38
N LYS A 189 -3.20 -22.44 28.23
CA LYS A 189 -4.24 -21.38 28.20
C LYS A 189 -3.72 -19.96 28.44
N ASP A 190 -2.66 -19.83 29.24
CA ASP A 190 -2.11 -18.52 29.64
C ASP A 190 -0.98 -18.03 28.73
N VAL A 191 -0.64 -18.80 27.68
CA VAL A 191 0.42 -18.47 26.73
C VAL A 191 -0.22 -17.85 25.48
N SER A 192 -0.24 -16.54 25.44
CA SER A 192 -0.75 -15.76 24.29
C SER A 192 -0.02 -14.42 24.14
N VAL A 193 -0.01 -13.90 22.93
CA VAL A 193 0.46 -12.54 22.60
C VAL A 193 -0.60 -11.86 21.75
N THR A 194 -0.92 -10.61 22.11
CA THR A 194 -1.93 -9.80 21.41
C THR A 194 -1.25 -8.60 20.74
N ARG A 195 -1.71 -8.26 19.55
CA ARG A 195 -1.30 -7.05 18.85
C ARG A 195 -2.49 -6.39 18.16
N ASP A 196 -2.66 -5.10 18.42
CA ASP A 196 -3.69 -4.28 17.80
C ASP A 196 -3.13 -3.56 16.57
N TYR A 197 -3.97 -3.46 15.53
CA TYR A 197 -3.70 -2.73 14.30
C TYR A 197 -4.79 -1.71 14.03
N THR A 198 -4.37 -0.54 13.55
CA THR A 198 -5.23 0.43 12.87
C THR A 198 -4.99 0.34 11.38
N VAL A 199 -6.03 0.04 10.62
CA VAL A 199 -5.97 -0.05 9.16
C VAL A 199 -6.59 1.20 8.56
N GLU A 200 -5.77 1.99 7.88
CA GLU A 200 -6.19 3.22 7.21
C GLU A 200 -6.74 2.93 5.81
N PRO A 201 -7.72 3.71 5.33
CA PRO A 201 -8.21 3.62 3.95
C PRO A 201 -7.07 3.87 2.95
N ARG A 202 -6.96 3.01 1.93
CA ARG A 202 -5.91 3.14 0.92
C ARG A 202 -6.21 4.17 -0.17
N PHE A 203 -7.49 4.30 -0.55
CA PHE A 203 -7.89 5.05 -1.74
C PHE A 203 -8.20 6.51 -1.41
N THR A 204 -7.23 7.22 -0.82
CA THR A 204 -7.34 8.64 -0.45
C THR A 204 -6.59 9.56 -1.40
N LYS A 205 -5.77 9.00 -2.28
CA LYS A 205 -4.97 9.68 -3.32
C LYS A 205 -4.72 8.73 -4.50
N GLY A 206 -4.07 9.24 -5.55
CA GLY A 206 -3.76 8.44 -6.75
C GLY A 206 -4.91 8.39 -7.74
N ALA A 207 -4.94 7.36 -8.57
CA ALA A 207 -5.91 7.22 -9.64
C ALA A 207 -6.44 5.79 -9.77
N PHE A 208 -7.67 5.69 -10.25
CA PHE A 208 -8.24 4.44 -10.75
C PHE A 208 -8.15 4.37 -12.26
N LEU A 209 -7.75 3.21 -12.76
CA LEU A 209 -7.99 2.78 -14.12
C LEU A 209 -9.21 1.88 -14.12
N LEU A 210 -10.30 2.35 -14.72
CA LEU A 210 -11.46 1.52 -14.99
C LEU A 210 -11.22 0.73 -16.27
N ASN A 211 -11.46 -0.58 -16.25
CA ASN A 211 -11.37 -1.46 -17.37
C ASN A 211 -12.75 -1.97 -17.76
N GLU A 212 -13.05 -2.00 -19.06
CA GLU A 212 -14.32 -2.53 -19.58
C GLU A 212 -14.46 -4.04 -19.33
N GLY A 213 -13.35 -4.75 -19.40
CA GLY A 213 -13.35 -6.20 -19.57
C GLY A 213 -13.74 -6.60 -21.00
N ASN A 214 -13.74 -7.89 -21.27
CA ASN A 214 -14.18 -8.42 -22.56
C ASN A 214 -15.71 -8.58 -22.58
N MET A 215 -16.38 -7.96 -23.57
CA MET A 215 -17.85 -8.01 -23.69
C MET A 215 -18.41 -9.44 -23.70
N THR A 216 -17.64 -10.41 -24.18
CA THR A 216 -18.11 -11.77 -24.40
C THR A 216 -18.07 -12.62 -23.13
N ASN A 217 -17.00 -12.52 -22.32
CA ASN A 217 -16.72 -13.50 -21.26
C ASN A 217 -16.13 -12.89 -19.96
N GLU A 218 -15.91 -11.60 -19.89
CA GLU A 218 -15.34 -10.93 -18.71
C GLU A 218 -16.30 -9.86 -18.16
N THR A 219 -16.04 -9.43 -16.94
CA THR A 219 -16.66 -8.24 -16.35
C THR A 219 -15.64 -7.11 -16.30
N GLY A 220 -16.09 -5.89 -16.03
CA GLY A 220 -15.19 -4.79 -15.75
C GLY A 220 -14.33 -5.03 -14.52
N THR A 221 -13.17 -4.40 -14.47
CA THR A 221 -12.26 -4.41 -13.33
C THR A 221 -11.81 -2.99 -12.99
N LEU A 222 -11.26 -2.82 -11.81
CA LEU A 222 -10.73 -1.54 -11.34
C LEU A 222 -9.29 -1.75 -10.86
N SER A 223 -8.33 -1.11 -11.53
CA SER A 223 -6.93 -1.07 -11.11
C SER A 223 -6.65 0.24 -10.39
N TYR A 224 -5.74 0.23 -9.44
CA TYR A 224 -5.36 1.40 -8.64
C TYR A 224 -3.88 1.73 -8.82
N VAL A 225 -3.56 3.01 -8.96
CA VAL A 225 -2.19 3.52 -9.10
C VAL A 225 -1.92 4.60 -8.07
N ASP A 226 -0.88 4.38 -7.27
CA ASP A 226 -0.29 5.37 -6.36
C ASP A 226 1.18 5.57 -6.76
N VAL A 227 1.49 6.73 -7.35
CA VAL A 227 2.84 7.06 -7.83
C VAL A 227 3.82 7.23 -6.67
N ASP A 228 3.40 7.89 -5.59
CA ASP A 228 4.25 8.13 -4.42
C ASP A 228 4.64 6.80 -3.73
N GLY A 229 3.67 5.89 -3.60
CA GLY A 229 3.89 4.55 -3.08
C GLY A 229 4.52 3.59 -4.08
N LYS A 230 4.69 3.99 -5.35
CA LYS A 230 5.15 3.15 -6.47
C LYS A 230 4.33 1.86 -6.60
N VAL A 231 3.02 1.98 -6.41
CA VAL A 231 2.09 0.86 -6.35
C VAL A 231 1.16 0.86 -7.55
N ILE A 232 1.03 -0.29 -8.21
CA ILE A 232 -0.06 -0.59 -9.15
C ILE A 232 -0.71 -1.89 -8.69
N LEU A 233 -1.98 -1.80 -8.28
CA LEU A 233 -2.80 -2.94 -7.85
C LEU A 233 -3.86 -3.20 -8.89
N ASP A 234 -3.99 -4.45 -9.31
CA ASP A 234 -5.06 -4.87 -10.22
C ASP A 234 -6.30 -5.35 -9.45
N SER A 235 -7.46 -5.25 -10.10
CA SER A 235 -8.73 -5.88 -9.67
C SER A 235 -9.12 -5.57 -8.22
N VAL A 236 -8.83 -4.33 -7.75
CA VAL A 236 -9.00 -3.95 -6.34
C VAL A 236 -10.44 -4.08 -5.84
N TYR A 237 -11.45 -3.85 -6.70
CA TYR A 237 -12.85 -3.95 -6.30
C TYR A 237 -13.25 -5.38 -5.89
N ILE A 238 -12.89 -6.38 -6.71
CA ILE A 238 -13.22 -7.78 -6.40
C ILE A 238 -12.43 -8.30 -5.19
N HIS A 239 -11.19 -7.85 -5.00
CA HIS A 239 -10.39 -8.22 -3.84
C HIS A 239 -11.02 -7.73 -2.52
N ILE A 240 -11.70 -6.58 -2.55
CA ILE A 240 -12.34 -6.00 -1.36
C ILE A 240 -13.72 -6.60 -1.12
N ASN A 241 -14.52 -6.75 -2.18
CA ASN A 241 -15.94 -7.06 -2.05
C ASN A 241 -16.27 -8.53 -2.29
N GLY A 242 -15.34 -9.34 -2.81
CA GLY A 242 -15.58 -10.73 -3.21
C GLY A 242 -16.53 -10.89 -4.40
N THR A 243 -16.95 -9.78 -5.02
CA THR A 243 -17.94 -9.75 -6.11
C THR A 243 -17.43 -8.91 -7.27
N LYS A 244 -17.93 -9.15 -8.48
CA LYS A 244 -17.44 -8.55 -9.71
C LYS A 244 -18.23 -7.27 -10.04
N LEU A 245 -17.57 -6.30 -10.68
CA LEU A 245 -18.26 -5.19 -11.36
C LEU A 245 -19.12 -5.72 -12.52
N GLY A 246 -20.00 -4.88 -13.05
CA GLY A 246 -20.79 -5.22 -14.22
C GLY A 246 -19.95 -5.48 -15.47
N ASN A 247 -20.54 -6.08 -16.49
CA ASN A 247 -19.89 -6.32 -17.78
C ASN A 247 -19.85 -5.02 -18.61
N VAL A 248 -18.74 -4.73 -19.24
CA VAL A 248 -18.43 -3.51 -20.01
C VAL A 248 -18.62 -2.25 -19.16
N CYS A 249 -17.77 -2.11 -18.14
CA CYS A 249 -17.68 -0.86 -17.37
C CYS A 249 -17.22 0.29 -18.26
N GLN A 250 -17.94 1.41 -18.27
CA GLN A 250 -17.72 2.49 -19.23
C GLN A 250 -17.27 3.80 -18.61
N ASP A 251 -17.75 4.10 -17.39
CA ASP A 251 -17.44 5.37 -16.73
C ASP A 251 -17.52 5.25 -15.23
N LEU A 252 -16.86 6.18 -14.54
CA LEU A 252 -16.80 6.29 -13.09
C LEU A 252 -16.84 7.76 -12.69
N THR A 253 -17.51 8.08 -11.59
CA THR A 253 -17.44 9.43 -11.01
C THR A 253 -17.38 9.38 -9.49
N PHE A 254 -16.74 10.38 -8.89
CA PHE A 254 -16.72 10.58 -7.44
C PHE A 254 -17.70 11.67 -7.05
N ALA A 255 -18.54 11.40 -6.07
CA ALA A 255 -19.42 12.38 -5.43
C ALA A 255 -19.82 11.89 -4.03
N ASN A 256 -20.07 12.81 -3.08
CA ASN A 256 -20.65 12.49 -1.77
C ASN A 256 -19.87 11.40 -1.00
N ASP A 257 -18.52 11.44 -1.04
CA ASP A 257 -17.63 10.42 -0.46
C ASP A 257 -17.85 8.99 -1.02
N LYS A 258 -18.48 8.90 -2.18
CA LYS A 258 -18.77 7.65 -2.90
C LYS A 258 -18.12 7.65 -4.28
N VAL A 259 -17.93 6.47 -4.80
CA VAL A 259 -17.60 6.20 -6.20
C VAL A 259 -18.80 5.51 -6.85
N TYR A 260 -19.16 6.00 -8.01
CA TYR A 260 -20.27 5.48 -8.84
C TYR A 260 -19.68 4.93 -10.14
N ILE A 261 -19.90 3.66 -10.42
CA ILE A 261 -19.36 2.96 -11.59
C ILE A 261 -20.51 2.45 -12.43
N ILE A 262 -20.59 2.89 -13.69
CA ILE A 262 -21.61 2.45 -14.64
C ILE A 262 -21.05 1.36 -15.58
N SER A 263 -21.83 0.31 -15.79
CA SER A 263 -21.55 -0.76 -16.76
C SER A 263 -22.69 -0.86 -17.78
N GLN A 264 -22.31 -1.04 -19.05
CA GLN A 264 -23.26 -1.06 -20.16
C GLN A 264 -24.20 -2.28 -20.11
N ASN A 265 -23.68 -3.45 -19.76
CA ASN A 265 -24.40 -4.72 -19.85
C ASN A 265 -24.81 -5.30 -18.48
N GLY A 266 -24.51 -4.60 -17.40
CA GLY A 266 -24.91 -4.99 -16.04
C GLY A 266 -24.44 -6.40 -15.64
N PRO A 267 -25.40 -7.28 -15.24
CA PRO A 267 -25.08 -8.59 -14.66
C PRO A 267 -24.56 -9.64 -15.65
N LYS A 268 -24.37 -9.31 -16.93
CA LYS A 268 -23.83 -10.23 -17.91
C LYS A 268 -22.44 -10.74 -17.48
N ASN A 269 -22.10 -11.99 -17.82
CA ASN A 269 -20.84 -12.67 -17.49
C ASN A 269 -20.56 -12.80 -15.98
N GLY A 270 -21.60 -12.75 -15.14
CA GLY A 270 -21.48 -12.87 -13.70
C GLY A 270 -21.13 -11.57 -12.98
N GLY A 271 -21.33 -10.43 -13.63
CA GLY A 271 -21.26 -9.12 -12.99
C GLY A 271 -22.48 -8.87 -12.09
N GLU A 272 -22.39 -7.90 -11.16
CA GLU A 272 -23.47 -7.63 -10.21
C GLU A 272 -24.56 -6.72 -10.77
N GLY A 273 -24.20 -5.70 -11.54
CA GLY A 273 -25.23 -4.76 -11.98
C GLY A 273 -24.79 -3.65 -12.92
N LEU A 274 -25.77 -2.81 -13.30
CA LEU A 274 -25.57 -1.64 -14.16
C LEU A 274 -24.80 -0.54 -13.43
N LEU A 275 -25.23 -0.19 -12.22
CA LEU A 275 -24.62 0.87 -11.42
C LEU A 275 -24.15 0.27 -10.09
N THR A 276 -22.84 0.37 -9.86
CA THR A 276 -22.22 0.00 -8.58
C THR A 276 -21.85 1.26 -7.81
N ILE A 277 -22.23 1.32 -6.54
CA ILE A 277 -21.93 2.42 -5.63
C ILE A 277 -21.08 1.86 -4.47
N ALA A 278 -19.93 2.47 -4.22
CA ALA A 278 -19.01 2.09 -3.15
C ALA A 278 -18.48 3.32 -2.41
N LYS A 279 -17.90 3.13 -1.22
CA LYS A 279 -17.18 4.20 -0.50
C LYS A 279 -15.94 4.60 -1.29
N ALA A 280 -15.71 5.88 -1.49
CA ALA A 280 -14.60 6.37 -2.32
C ALA A 280 -13.23 5.99 -1.76
N ASN A 281 -13.06 6.03 -0.43
CA ASN A 281 -11.77 5.85 0.23
C ASN A 281 -11.39 4.38 0.51
N SER A 282 -12.37 3.45 0.51
CA SER A 282 -12.16 2.04 0.84
C SER A 282 -12.63 1.07 -0.23
N LEU A 283 -13.41 1.52 -1.20
CA LEU A 283 -14.12 0.71 -2.21
C LEU A 283 -15.09 -0.32 -1.61
N GLU A 284 -15.40 -0.24 -0.32
CA GLU A 284 -16.45 -1.08 0.28
C GLU A 284 -17.77 -0.82 -0.40
N LYS A 285 -18.40 -1.88 -0.92
CA LYS A 285 -19.66 -1.81 -1.64
C LYS A 285 -20.79 -1.29 -0.75
N ILE A 286 -21.51 -0.29 -1.23
CA ILE A 286 -22.70 0.25 -0.58
C ILE A 286 -23.94 -0.36 -1.22
N LYS A 287 -24.02 -0.31 -2.57
CA LYS A 287 -25.23 -0.70 -3.29
C LYS A 287 -24.90 -1.07 -4.73
N VAL A 288 -25.70 -1.96 -5.27
CA VAL A 288 -25.77 -2.25 -6.72
C VAL A 288 -27.19 -2.01 -7.19
N PHE A 289 -27.32 -1.35 -8.33
CA PHE A 289 -28.60 -1.04 -8.94
C PHE A 289 -28.71 -1.68 -10.31
N ASN A 290 -29.85 -2.28 -10.59
CA ASN A 290 -30.22 -2.85 -11.88
C ASN A 290 -31.59 -2.31 -12.29
N ASP A 291 -31.74 -1.97 -13.56
CA ASP A 291 -33.00 -1.54 -14.17
C ASP A 291 -33.10 -2.15 -15.58
N ALA A 292 -34.07 -3.00 -15.79
CA ALA A 292 -34.22 -3.72 -17.04
C ALA A 292 -34.61 -2.81 -18.23
N THR A 293 -35.22 -1.66 -17.98
CA THR A 293 -35.57 -0.67 -19.00
C THR A 293 -34.34 0.10 -19.40
N LEU A 294 -33.60 0.63 -18.42
CA LEU A 294 -32.36 1.35 -18.66
C LEU A 294 -31.30 0.45 -19.29
N ALA A 295 -31.25 -0.83 -18.94
CA ALA A 295 -30.30 -1.80 -19.52
C ALA A 295 -30.45 -1.96 -21.04
N LYS A 296 -31.67 -1.85 -21.57
CA LYS A 296 -31.94 -1.92 -23.03
C LYS A 296 -31.38 -0.73 -23.78
N GLU A 297 -31.21 0.39 -23.10
CA GLU A 297 -30.68 1.64 -23.68
C GLU A 297 -29.16 1.76 -23.51
N TRP A 298 -28.49 0.73 -23.03
CA TRP A 298 -27.02 0.65 -22.91
C TRP A 298 -26.39 1.89 -22.26
N PRO A 299 -26.59 2.10 -20.95
CA PRO A 299 -26.03 3.24 -20.25
C PRO A 299 -24.50 3.19 -20.26
N THR A 300 -23.85 4.32 -20.50
CA THR A 300 -22.38 4.35 -20.69
C THR A 300 -21.65 5.37 -19.85
N HIS A 301 -22.21 6.54 -19.60
CA HIS A 301 -21.53 7.61 -18.87
C HIS A 301 -22.39 8.11 -17.72
N ILE A 302 -21.71 8.60 -16.67
CA ILE A 302 -22.35 8.99 -15.42
C ILE A 302 -21.82 10.35 -14.94
N ALA A 303 -22.75 11.17 -14.46
CA ALA A 303 -22.43 12.37 -13.68
C ALA A 303 -23.32 12.41 -12.44
N VAL A 304 -22.83 12.96 -11.34
CA VAL A 304 -23.58 13.05 -10.07
C VAL A 304 -23.48 14.47 -9.53
N ILE A 305 -24.64 15.05 -9.15
CA ILE A 305 -24.74 16.36 -8.49
C ILE A 305 -25.73 16.24 -7.34
N GLY A 306 -25.25 16.41 -6.11
CA GLY A 306 -26.09 16.18 -4.94
C GLY A 306 -26.60 14.74 -4.89
N ASP A 307 -27.90 14.55 -4.87
CA ASP A 307 -28.57 13.25 -4.91
C ASP A 307 -28.95 12.79 -6.33
N ARG A 308 -28.78 13.65 -7.33
CA ARG A 308 -29.12 13.35 -8.72
C ARG A 308 -28.01 12.62 -9.43
N ILE A 309 -28.36 11.52 -10.06
CA ILE A 309 -27.49 10.71 -10.91
C ILE A 309 -27.97 10.85 -12.35
N TYR A 310 -27.10 11.33 -13.23
CA TYR A 310 -27.32 11.47 -14.66
C TYR A 310 -26.61 10.33 -15.38
N LEU A 311 -27.35 9.58 -16.19
CA LEU A 311 -26.86 8.45 -16.96
C LEU A 311 -27.07 8.71 -18.45
N ARG A 312 -25.98 8.80 -19.21
CA ARG A 312 -26.07 8.83 -20.68
C ARG A 312 -26.36 7.42 -21.18
N ALA A 313 -27.43 7.29 -21.96
CA ALA A 313 -27.86 6.06 -22.63
C ALA A 313 -28.11 6.32 -24.14
N ASN A 314 -28.49 5.30 -24.91
CA ASN A 314 -28.65 5.44 -26.37
C ASN A 314 -29.82 6.36 -26.77
N ASP A 315 -30.87 6.38 -25.97
CA ASP A 315 -32.06 7.22 -26.20
C ASP A 315 -31.90 8.67 -25.68
N GLY A 316 -30.85 8.94 -24.87
CA GLY A 316 -30.58 10.26 -24.31
C GLY A 316 -29.91 10.21 -22.94
N ILE A 317 -30.22 11.20 -22.10
CA ILE A 317 -29.69 11.27 -20.73
C ILE A 317 -30.86 11.08 -19.75
N HIS A 318 -30.70 10.13 -18.85
CA HIS A 318 -31.66 9.86 -17.78
C HIS A 318 -31.21 10.49 -16.48
N VAL A 319 -32.12 10.98 -15.67
CA VAL A 319 -31.87 11.46 -14.30
C VAL A 319 -32.67 10.65 -13.31
N GLY A 320 -32.03 10.26 -12.23
CA GLY A 320 -32.61 9.52 -11.11
C GLY A 320 -31.81 9.71 -9.84
N THR A 321 -32.00 8.82 -8.88
CA THR A 321 -31.29 8.79 -7.59
C THR A 321 -30.70 7.41 -7.30
N GLU A 322 -29.97 7.27 -6.20
CA GLU A 322 -29.48 5.96 -5.72
C GLU A 322 -30.63 4.95 -5.48
N ASN A 323 -31.86 5.41 -5.34
CA ASN A 323 -33.06 4.58 -5.17
C ASN A 323 -33.76 4.24 -6.51
N GLY A 324 -33.15 4.64 -7.64
CA GLY A 324 -33.74 4.46 -8.97
C GLY A 324 -34.61 5.64 -9.40
N GLY A 325 -35.71 5.35 -10.12
CA GLY A 325 -36.61 6.38 -10.64
C GLY A 325 -36.01 7.14 -11.82
N PHE A 326 -35.14 6.51 -12.60
CA PHE A 326 -34.55 7.12 -13.78
C PHE A 326 -35.59 7.48 -14.83
N LYS A 327 -35.55 8.75 -15.28
CA LYS A 327 -36.43 9.30 -16.31
C LYS A 327 -35.60 10.00 -17.36
N LEU A 328 -35.98 9.83 -18.63
CA LEU A 328 -35.35 10.50 -19.75
C LEU A 328 -35.61 12.02 -19.68
N ILE A 329 -34.51 12.79 -19.77
CA ILE A 329 -34.58 14.25 -19.86
C ILE A 329 -34.96 14.65 -21.29
N ALA A 330 -36.04 15.42 -21.44
CA ALA A 330 -36.47 15.92 -22.75
C ALA A 330 -35.36 16.78 -23.41
N GLY A 331 -35.18 16.64 -24.72
CA GLY A 331 -34.16 17.37 -25.48
C GLY A 331 -32.75 16.78 -25.45
N THR A 332 -32.53 15.62 -24.79
CA THR A 332 -31.21 14.99 -24.72
C THR A 332 -31.00 13.85 -25.71
N ARG A 333 -31.97 13.59 -26.60
CA ARG A 333 -31.82 12.58 -27.65
C ARG A 333 -30.58 12.86 -28.50
N GLY A 334 -29.84 11.81 -28.84
CA GLY A 334 -28.59 11.92 -29.58
C GLY A 334 -27.39 12.30 -28.71
N ALA A 335 -27.51 12.28 -27.37
CA ALA A 335 -26.38 12.42 -26.47
C ALA A 335 -25.27 11.43 -26.83
N GLN A 336 -24.04 11.96 -27.03
CA GLN A 336 -22.92 11.16 -27.50
C GLN A 336 -22.31 10.31 -26.39
N LYS A 337 -21.64 9.22 -26.78
CA LYS A 337 -20.80 8.40 -25.90
C LYS A 337 -19.50 9.14 -25.57
N ILE A 338 -19.63 10.27 -24.87
CA ILE A 338 -18.54 11.12 -24.41
C ILE A 338 -18.79 11.43 -22.94
N ARG A 339 -17.72 11.52 -22.15
CA ARG A 339 -17.80 11.81 -20.72
C ARG A 339 -18.48 13.16 -20.49
N MET A 340 -19.50 13.17 -19.63
CA MET A 340 -20.18 14.39 -19.21
C MET A 340 -19.30 15.16 -18.22
N VAL A 341 -19.42 16.49 -18.21
CA VAL A 341 -18.68 17.38 -17.30
C VAL A 341 -19.66 18.06 -16.36
N THR A 342 -19.33 18.10 -15.07
CA THR A 342 -20.11 18.84 -14.07
C THR A 342 -19.41 20.15 -13.72
N ILE A 343 -20.16 21.27 -13.74
CA ILE A 343 -19.69 22.58 -13.28
C ILE A 343 -20.79 23.20 -12.40
N GLY A 344 -20.50 23.35 -11.11
CA GLY A 344 -21.50 23.77 -10.12
C GLY A 344 -22.70 22.80 -10.09
N GLN A 345 -23.89 23.31 -10.30
CA GLN A 345 -25.15 22.54 -10.32
C GLN A 345 -25.58 22.12 -11.73
N ARG A 346 -24.65 22.08 -12.69
CA ARG A 346 -24.97 21.81 -14.09
C ARG A 346 -24.14 20.67 -14.65
N VAL A 347 -24.77 19.90 -15.54
CA VAL A 347 -24.13 18.86 -16.35
C VAL A 347 -24.01 19.35 -17.78
N PHE A 348 -22.84 19.18 -18.37
CA PHE A 348 -22.57 19.48 -19.77
C PHE A 348 -22.40 18.19 -20.55
N ALA A 349 -23.14 18.05 -21.65
CA ALA A 349 -23.11 16.86 -22.49
C ALA A 349 -23.14 17.26 -23.96
N SER A 350 -22.48 16.48 -24.82
CA SER A 350 -22.52 16.69 -26.27
C SER A 350 -23.57 15.82 -26.96
N THR A 351 -24.03 16.29 -28.12
CA THR A 351 -24.99 15.57 -28.96
C THR A 351 -24.48 15.37 -30.38
N SER A 352 -25.03 14.41 -31.09
CA SER A 352 -24.68 14.12 -32.50
C SER A 352 -25.10 15.21 -33.49
N ASP A 353 -26.03 16.08 -33.10
CA ASP A 353 -26.47 17.25 -33.87
C ASP A 353 -25.63 18.52 -33.61
N LYS A 354 -24.37 18.33 -33.15
CA LYS A 354 -23.34 19.37 -32.95
C LYS A 354 -23.65 20.35 -31.83
N LYS A 355 -24.32 19.94 -30.78
CA LYS A 355 -24.62 20.81 -29.66
C LYS A 355 -23.87 20.38 -28.40
N ILE A 356 -23.63 21.35 -27.54
CA ILE A 356 -23.36 21.13 -26.11
C ILE A 356 -24.61 21.53 -25.34
N LEU A 357 -25.16 20.59 -24.63
CA LEU A 357 -26.28 20.81 -23.73
C LEU A 357 -25.79 21.24 -22.36
N MET A 358 -26.45 22.22 -21.76
CA MET A 358 -26.36 22.57 -20.35
C MET A 358 -27.62 22.06 -19.66
N ILE A 359 -27.47 21.10 -18.78
CA ILE A 359 -28.58 20.45 -18.05
C ILE A 359 -28.53 20.91 -16.58
N GLN A 360 -29.65 21.32 -16.04
CA GLN A 360 -29.83 21.66 -14.63
C GLN A 360 -31.10 21.00 -14.11
N GLY A 361 -30.96 20.22 -13.02
CA GLY A 361 -32.08 19.40 -12.54
C GLY A 361 -32.46 18.33 -13.57
N ASP A 362 -33.68 18.37 -14.05
CA ASP A 362 -34.24 17.44 -15.03
C ASP A 362 -34.54 18.11 -16.41
N GLN A 363 -33.89 19.26 -16.68
CA GLN A 363 -34.17 20.06 -17.87
C GLN A 363 -32.88 20.48 -18.58
N VAL A 364 -32.94 20.55 -19.91
CA VAL A 364 -31.98 21.26 -20.74
C VAL A 364 -32.27 22.76 -20.65
N VAL A 365 -31.39 23.52 -20.02
CA VAL A 365 -31.61 24.97 -19.78
C VAL A 365 -30.95 25.85 -20.82
N LYS A 366 -29.90 25.36 -21.50
CA LYS A 366 -29.21 26.05 -22.61
C LYS A 366 -28.61 25.05 -23.59
N GLU A 367 -28.42 25.50 -24.79
CA GLU A 367 -27.72 24.78 -25.88
C GLU A 367 -26.69 25.70 -26.54
N LEU A 368 -25.53 25.14 -26.89
CA LEU A 368 -24.51 25.83 -27.70
C LEU A 368 -24.24 25.00 -28.95
N THR A 369 -24.43 25.61 -30.12
CA THR A 369 -24.13 24.96 -31.40
C THR A 369 -22.64 25.09 -31.72
N LEU A 370 -22.01 23.98 -32.07
CA LEU A 370 -20.63 23.90 -32.52
C LEU A 370 -20.55 23.85 -34.09
N ALA A 371 -19.36 24.11 -34.62
CA ALA A 371 -19.12 23.92 -36.07
C ALA A 371 -19.25 22.45 -36.48
N ASN A 372 -18.88 21.52 -35.61
CA ASN A 372 -19.05 20.09 -35.83
C ASN A 372 -19.29 19.34 -34.49
N THR A 373 -19.58 18.06 -34.60
CA THR A 373 -19.81 17.17 -33.48
C THR A 373 -18.58 17.12 -32.52
N ALA A 374 -18.80 17.28 -31.23
CA ALA A 374 -17.72 17.24 -30.27
C ALA A 374 -17.03 15.87 -30.25
N SER A 375 -15.73 15.88 -30.01
CA SER A 375 -14.90 14.67 -29.83
C SER A 375 -14.36 14.52 -28.39
N GLY A 376 -14.55 15.51 -27.52
CA GLY A 376 -14.17 15.46 -26.12
C GLY A 376 -14.66 16.68 -25.37
N LEU A 377 -14.95 16.49 -24.09
CA LEU A 377 -15.28 17.53 -23.11
C LEU A 377 -14.37 17.37 -21.89
N ALA A 378 -13.90 18.47 -21.33
CA ALA A 378 -13.15 18.45 -20.08
C ALA A 378 -13.37 19.74 -19.28
N LEU A 379 -13.25 19.66 -17.95
CA LEU A 379 -13.24 20.84 -17.09
C LEU A 379 -11.90 21.57 -17.24
N ALA A 380 -11.92 22.89 -17.36
CA ALA A 380 -10.74 23.74 -17.29
C ALA A 380 -10.49 24.21 -15.84
N ASP A 381 -9.22 24.44 -15.48
CA ASP A 381 -8.84 24.88 -14.13
C ASP A 381 -9.45 26.24 -13.74
N ASP A 382 -9.78 27.07 -14.72
CA ASP A 382 -10.44 28.36 -14.54
C ASP A 382 -11.99 28.28 -14.46
N GLY A 383 -12.52 27.05 -14.38
CA GLY A 383 -13.97 26.78 -14.30
C GLY A 383 -14.70 26.83 -15.63
N ASN A 384 -14.01 27.10 -16.74
CA ASN A 384 -14.59 27.00 -18.08
C ASN A 384 -14.66 25.54 -18.55
N LEU A 385 -15.29 25.33 -19.72
CA LEU A 385 -15.39 24.02 -20.35
C LEU A 385 -14.46 23.96 -21.56
N TRP A 386 -13.57 22.96 -21.60
CA TRP A 386 -12.86 22.60 -22.82
C TRP A 386 -13.71 21.70 -23.69
N VAL A 387 -13.74 22.01 -24.98
CA VAL A 387 -14.45 21.24 -26.01
C VAL A 387 -13.52 20.99 -27.17
N SER A 388 -13.43 19.78 -27.66
CA SER A 388 -12.76 19.48 -28.93
C SER A 388 -13.77 18.99 -29.97
N TYR A 389 -13.50 19.27 -31.22
CA TYR A 389 -14.25 18.76 -32.39
C TYR A 389 -13.34 18.69 -33.61
N THR A 390 -13.81 18.01 -34.67
CA THR A 390 -13.05 17.82 -35.92
C THR A 390 -13.75 18.55 -37.09
N LYS A 391 -12.99 18.80 -38.18
CA LYS A 391 -13.49 19.42 -39.41
C LYS A 391 -14.04 20.85 -39.19
N PRO A 392 -13.16 21.83 -38.88
CA PRO A 392 -11.71 21.69 -38.64
C PRO A 392 -11.40 21.08 -37.27
N ASN A 393 -10.21 20.49 -37.12
CA ASN A 393 -9.73 20.00 -35.82
C ASN A 393 -9.54 21.20 -34.88
N THR A 394 -10.29 21.25 -33.81
CA THR A 394 -10.36 22.43 -32.95
C THR A 394 -10.36 22.03 -31.47
N ILE A 395 -9.66 22.82 -30.67
CA ILE A 395 -9.88 22.91 -29.23
C ILE A 395 -10.47 24.29 -28.93
N ALA A 396 -11.60 24.33 -28.25
CA ALA A 396 -12.30 25.56 -27.89
C ALA A 396 -12.50 25.62 -26.36
N LYS A 397 -12.48 26.84 -25.82
CA LYS A 397 -12.86 27.15 -24.45
C LYS A 397 -14.25 27.77 -24.46
N VAL A 398 -15.15 27.26 -23.63
CA VAL A 398 -16.54 27.68 -23.57
C VAL A 398 -16.82 28.24 -22.17
N ASN A 399 -17.41 29.43 -22.11
CA ASN A 399 -17.94 30.00 -20.87
C ASN A 399 -19.19 29.23 -20.44
N PRO A 400 -19.22 28.59 -19.25
CA PRO A 400 -20.38 27.80 -18.80
C PRO A 400 -21.47 28.63 -18.11
N ASP A 401 -21.36 29.97 -18.11
CA ASP A 401 -22.40 30.83 -17.52
C ASP A 401 -23.67 30.80 -18.37
N PRO A 402 -24.84 30.48 -17.78
CA PRO A 402 -26.10 30.42 -18.54
C PRO A 402 -26.53 31.77 -19.15
N SER A 403 -26.04 32.90 -18.61
CA SER A 403 -26.32 34.22 -19.19
C SER A 403 -25.44 34.54 -20.42
N ASP A 404 -24.29 33.80 -20.54
CA ASP A 404 -23.29 34.07 -21.59
C ASP A 404 -22.66 32.75 -22.11
N PHE A 405 -23.50 31.72 -22.32
CA PHE A 405 -23.06 30.40 -22.77
C PHE A 405 -22.56 30.41 -24.23
N LYS A 406 -21.24 30.57 -24.40
CA LYS A 406 -20.61 30.71 -25.72
C LYS A 406 -19.15 30.24 -25.74
N ILE A 407 -18.63 30.02 -26.93
CA ILE A 407 -17.19 29.88 -27.18
C ILE A 407 -16.52 31.24 -26.93
N ILE A 408 -15.50 31.27 -26.04
CA ILE A 408 -14.74 32.47 -25.70
C ILE A 408 -13.36 32.50 -26.34
N ALA A 409 -12.81 31.34 -26.71
CA ALA A 409 -11.56 31.22 -27.47
C ALA A 409 -11.49 29.86 -28.17
N SER A 410 -10.73 29.78 -29.26
CA SER A 410 -10.50 28.53 -29.98
C SER A 410 -9.17 28.51 -30.72
N ASN A 411 -8.58 27.34 -30.84
CA ASN A 411 -7.39 27.08 -31.64
C ASN A 411 -7.64 25.93 -32.62
N GLU A 412 -7.23 26.09 -33.84
CA GLU A 412 -7.23 25.03 -34.85
C GLU A 412 -5.96 24.18 -34.71
N LEU A 413 -6.11 22.87 -34.83
CA LEU A 413 -5.04 21.89 -34.72
C LEU A 413 -4.76 21.25 -36.08
N LYS A 414 -3.50 20.86 -36.30
CA LYS A 414 -3.13 20.05 -37.48
C LYS A 414 -3.63 18.62 -37.31
N GLU A 415 -3.45 18.04 -36.10
CA GLU A 415 -3.82 16.68 -35.79
C GLU A 415 -5.22 16.60 -35.17
N SER A 416 -5.88 15.47 -35.45
CA SER A 416 -7.22 15.22 -34.90
C SER A 416 -7.18 14.89 -33.39
N PRO A 417 -7.98 15.59 -32.57
CA PRO A 417 -8.19 15.22 -31.18
C PRO A 417 -9.24 14.09 -31.00
N SER A 418 -9.85 13.63 -32.10
CA SER A 418 -10.86 12.56 -32.03
C SER A 418 -10.21 11.22 -31.75
N VAL A 419 -10.81 10.46 -30.85
CA VAL A 419 -10.39 9.10 -30.50
C VAL A 419 -11.01 8.06 -31.42
N GLY A 420 -10.50 6.84 -31.35
CA GLY A 420 -11.01 5.72 -32.14
C GLY A 420 -12.40 5.26 -31.71
N TRP A 421 -12.95 4.31 -32.43
CA TRP A 421 -14.24 3.69 -32.14
C TRP A 421 -14.26 3.09 -30.73
N GLY A 422 -15.34 3.35 -29.99
CA GLY A 422 -15.54 2.87 -28.63
C GLY A 422 -14.91 3.73 -27.53
N ALA A 423 -13.92 4.55 -27.85
CA ALA A 423 -13.29 5.47 -26.90
C ALA A 423 -14.18 6.68 -26.58
N THR A 424 -13.96 7.31 -25.43
CA THR A 424 -14.92 8.25 -24.83
C THR A 424 -14.46 9.68 -24.65
N SER A 425 -13.16 9.94 -24.54
CA SER A 425 -12.64 11.29 -24.31
C SER A 425 -11.38 11.53 -25.12
N GLY A 426 -11.33 12.67 -25.80
CA GLY A 426 -10.23 13.04 -26.70
C GLY A 426 -9.21 13.97 -26.09
N ILE A 427 -9.52 14.70 -25.02
CA ILE A 427 -8.70 15.79 -24.48
C ILE A 427 -8.56 15.69 -22.96
N PHE A 428 -7.35 16.03 -22.47
CA PHE A 428 -6.97 15.94 -21.07
C PHE A 428 -6.17 17.21 -20.69
N PRO A 429 -6.81 18.21 -20.07
CA PRO A 429 -6.16 19.48 -19.75
C PRO A 429 -5.30 19.38 -18.48
N PHE A 430 -4.23 20.18 -18.45
CA PHE A 430 -3.48 20.58 -17.29
C PHE A 430 -3.06 22.04 -17.45
N GLY A 431 -3.67 22.94 -16.73
CA GLY A 431 -3.56 24.37 -16.98
C GLY A 431 -4.04 24.75 -18.40
N ASN A 432 -3.20 25.47 -19.10
CA ASN A 432 -3.42 25.83 -20.52
C ASN A 432 -2.86 24.80 -21.51
N THR A 433 -2.29 23.70 -21.03
CA THR A 433 -1.79 22.62 -21.86
C THR A 433 -2.85 21.52 -21.98
N ILE A 434 -3.20 21.16 -23.20
CA ILE A 434 -4.18 20.11 -23.47
C ILE A 434 -3.44 18.93 -24.11
N TYR A 435 -3.49 17.78 -23.44
CA TYR A 435 -2.93 16.54 -23.94
C TYR A 435 -3.99 15.77 -24.72
N PHE A 436 -3.57 15.15 -25.83
CA PHE A 436 -4.41 14.30 -26.65
C PHE A 436 -3.55 13.35 -27.50
N SER A 437 -4.13 12.29 -27.99
CA SER A 437 -3.46 11.36 -28.92
C SER A 437 -4.31 11.05 -30.15
N GLY A 438 -5.57 11.45 -30.15
CA GLY A 438 -6.51 10.99 -31.15
C GLY A 438 -6.59 9.46 -31.14
N ALA A 439 -6.66 8.84 -32.31
CA ALA A 439 -6.65 7.38 -32.46
C ALA A 439 -5.22 6.79 -32.60
N THR A 440 -4.18 7.51 -32.17
CA THR A 440 -2.78 7.11 -32.34
C THR A 440 -2.08 6.83 -31.01
N THR A 441 -0.95 6.14 -31.05
CA THR A 441 -0.08 5.91 -29.90
C THR A 441 0.89 7.07 -29.61
N THR A 442 0.79 8.17 -30.38
CA THR A 442 1.58 9.39 -30.16
C THR A 442 0.80 10.37 -29.30
N ILE A 443 1.27 10.60 -28.08
CA ILE A 443 0.72 11.62 -27.19
C ILE A 443 1.25 12.98 -27.61
N ARG A 444 0.36 13.93 -27.83
CA ARG A 444 0.66 15.33 -28.16
C ARG A 444 0.25 16.23 -27.01
N LYS A 445 0.90 17.37 -26.91
CA LYS A 445 0.51 18.48 -26.05
C LYS A 445 0.32 19.75 -26.87
N HIS A 446 -0.80 20.41 -26.64
CA HIS A 446 -1.13 21.70 -27.22
C HIS A 446 -1.09 22.78 -26.16
N ASP A 447 -0.18 23.73 -26.29
CA ASP A 447 -0.20 24.97 -25.51
C ASP A 447 -1.24 25.93 -26.12
N PHE A 448 -2.35 26.13 -25.39
CA PHE A 448 -3.47 26.92 -25.91
C PHE A 448 -3.14 28.41 -26.01
N ALA A 449 -2.31 28.95 -25.12
CA ALA A 449 -1.91 30.35 -25.12
C ALA A 449 -0.91 30.62 -26.24
N ALA A 450 0.10 29.76 -26.39
CA ALA A 450 1.10 29.88 -27.48
C ALA A 450 0.59 29.40 -28.83
N LYS A 451 -0.55 28.72 -28.89
CA LYS A 451 -1.15 28.10 -30.10
C LYS A 451 -0.23 27.10 -30.80
N THR A 452 0.57 26.38 -30.00
CA THR A 452 1.56 25.44 -30.54
C THR A 452 1.25 24.01 -30.10
N THR A 453 1.44 23.06 -31.01
CA THR A 453 1.32 21.63 -30.75
C THR A 453 2.67 20.96 -30.94
N SER A 454 3.05 20.11 -29.99
CA SER A 454 4.26 19.30 -30.05
C SER A 454 4.00 17.86 -29.64
N VAL A 455 4.88 16.95 -30.03
CA VAL A 455 4.88 15.57 -29.56
C VAL A 455 5.39 15.57 -28.13
N PHE A 456 4.62 14.96 -27.23
CA PHE A 456 5.03 14.70 -25.85
C PHE A 456 5.74 13.35 -25.74
N ALA A 457 5.13 12.27 -26.23
CA ALA A 457 5.67 10.93 -26.21
C ALA A 457 5.12 10.10 -27.36
N ASN A 458 5.95 9.23 -27.92
CA ASN A 458 5.51 8.14 -28.80
C ASN A 458 5.58 6.82 -27.99
N ILE A 459 4.45 6.20 -27.73
CA ILE A 459 4.36 5.01 -26.87
C ILE A 459 5.08 3.80 -27.47
N LEU A 460 5.22 3.75 -28.79
CA LEU A 460 5.96 2.68 -29.48
C LEU A 460 7.49 2.80 -29.39
N ASP A 461 8.01 3.89 -28.83
CA ASP A 461 9.44 3.98 -28.56
C ASP A 461 9.86 2.92 -27.54
N SER A 462 11.04 2.33 -27.73
CA SER A 462 11.56 1.22 -26.92
C SER A 462 11.62 1.52 -25.41
N LYS A 463 11.78 2.80 -25.05
CA LYS A 463 11.81 3.25 -23.65
C LYS A 463 10.45 3.17 -22.94
N TYR A 464 9.33 3.12 -23.68
CA TYR A 464 8.00 3.07 -23.09
C TYR A 464 7.38 1.66 -23.19
N ALA A 465 6.61 1.40 -24.26
CA ALA A 465 5.86 0.16 -24.40
C ALA A 465 5.66 -0.19 -25.90
N PRO A 466 6.71 -0.64 -26.60
CA PRO A 466 6.71 -0.78 -28.08
C PRO A 466 5.71 -1.82 -28.60
N GLU A 467 5.23 -2.72 -27.73
CA GLU A 467 4.22 -3.71 -28.10
C GLU A 467 2.78 -3.20 -28.00
N MET A 468 2.55 -2.06 -27.34
CA MET A 468 1.20 -1.51 -27.08
C MET A 468 0.69 -0.71 -28.27
N LYS A 469 0.18 -1.40 -29.29
CA LYS A 469 -0.20 -0.83 -30.59
C LYS A 469 -1.58 -0.19 -30.63
N ILE A 470 -2.43 -0.50 -29.66
CA ILE A 470 -3.79 0.02 -29.60
C ILE A 470 -3.87 1.12 -28.56
N HIS A 471 -4.23 2.30 -29.03
CA HIS A 471 -4.68 3.41 -28.20
C HIS A 471 -6.21 3.40 -28.17
N TYR A 472 -6.77 3.20 -27.00
CA TYR A 472 -8.22 3.18 -26.76
C TYR A 472 -8.57 4.30 -25.77
N ASN A 473 -9.13 4.02 -24.61
CA ASN A 473 -9.27 5.00 -23.51
C ASN A 473 -8.00 5.06 -22.63
N SER A 474 -6.85 5.06 -23.27
CA SER A 474 -5.56 4.74 -22.63
C SER A 474 -4.95 5.92 -21.88
N LEU A 475 -5.30 7.15 -22.24
CA LEU A 475 -4.67 8.36 -21.74
C LEU A 475 -5.47 8.99 -20.59
N GLY A 476 -4.77 9.50 -19.59
CA GLY A 476 -5.30 10.39 -18.56
C GLY A 476 -4.22 11.37 -18.12
N VAL A 477 -4.60 12.54 -17.66
CA VAL A 477 -3.67 13.53 -17.06
C VAL A 477 -4.23 13.93 -15.71
N ASP A 478 -3.40 13.80 -14.69
CA ASP A 478 -3.76 14.21 -13.34
C ASP A 478 -3.88 15.74 -13.28
N PRO A 479 -5.05 16.28 -12.98
CA PRO A 479 -5.28 17.72 -12.98
C PRO A 479 -4.48 18.46 -11.90
N LYS A 480 -3.91 17.75 -10.92
CA LYS A 480 -3.15 18.34 -9.82
C LYS A 480 -1.65 18.35 -10.06
N THR A 481 -1.11 17.25 -10.58
CA THR A 481 0.34 17.05 -10.75
C THR A 481 0.81 17.23 -12.20
N GLY A 482 -0.10 17.15 -13.16
CA GLY A 482 0.23 17.10 -14.58
C GLY A 482 0.89 15.77 -14.99
N TYR A 483 0.87 14.75 -14.14
CA TYR A 483 1.37 13.42 -14.49
C TYR A 483 0.49 12.77 -15.55
N ILE A 484 1.13 12.11 -16.49
CA ILE A 484 0.47 11.47 -17.62
C ILE A 484 0.36 9.98 -17.36
N TYR A 485 -0.87 9.49 -17.25
CA TYR A 485 -1.21 8.10 -17.03
C TYR A 485 -1.55 7.44 -18.35
N TYR A 486 -0.99 6.26 -18.58
CA TYR A 486 -1.22 5.50 -19.81
C TYR A 486 -1.46 4.03 -19.52
N ALA A 487 -2.48 3.45 -20.20
CA ALA A 487 -2.79 2.04 -20.17
C ALA A 487 -2.97 1.52 -21.59
N GLY A 488 -1.95 0.86 -22.15
CA GLY A 488 -1.96 0.32 -23.51
C GLY A 488 -2.27 -1.16 -23.54
N ILE A 489 -2.84 -1.61 -24.67
CA ILE A 489 -3.01 -3.03 -25.00
C ILE A 489 -2.28 -3.35 -26.31
N LYS A 490 -1.77 -4.58 -26.44
CA LYS A 490 -1.06 -5.00 -27.65
C LYS A 490 -1.97 -5.06 -28.88
N GLY A 491 -3.19 -5.56 -28.70
CA GLY A 491 -4.13 -5.74 -29.80
C GLY A 491 -5.53 -6.11 -29.34
N PHE A 492 -6.39 -6.38 -30.33
CA PHE A 492 -7.71 -6.98 -30.10
C PHE A 492 -7.62 -8.52 -30.08
N GLY A 493 -8.75 -9.22 -30.00
CA GLY A 493 -8.77 -10.68 -29.84
C GLY A 493 -8.21 -11.10 -28.48
N MET A 494 -7.25 -12.00 -28.45
CA MET A 494 -6.59 -12.44 -27.19
C MET A 494 -5.39 -11.54 -26.83
N ASP A 495 -4.91 -10.71 -27.73
CA ASP A 495 -3.75 -9.83 -27.51
C ASP A 495 -4.02 -8.70 -26.50
N TYR A 496 -5.28 -8.41 -26.16
CA TYR A 496 -5.60 -7.44 -25.09
C TYR A 496 -5.04 -7.88 -23.71
N LYS A 497 -4.81 -9.17 -23.51
CA LYS A 497 -4.22 -9.69 -22.26
C LYS A 497 -2.74 -9.30 -22.10
N ILE A 498 -2.09 -8.92 -23.19
CA ILE A 498 -0.76 -8.35 -23.19
C ILE A 498 -0.92 -6.84 -23.14
N ASN A 499 -0.70 -6.28 -21.97
CA ASN A 499 -0.97 -4.88 -21.70
C ASN A 499 0.03 -4.31 -20.71
N THR A 500 0.13 -2.98 -20.68
CA THR A 500 1.04 -2.28 -19.78
C THR A 500 0.37 -1.02 -19.25
N THR A 501 0.63 -0.74 -17.98
CA THR A 501 0.20 0.49 -17.30
C THR A 501 1.42 1.21 -16.78
N PHE A 502 1.53 2.51 -17.06
CA PHE A 502 2.61 3.34 -16.53
C PHE A 502 2.18 4.80 -16.35
N VAL A 503 2.98 5.53 -15.56
CA VAL A 503 2.80 6.96 -15.34
C VAL A 503 4.09 7.67 -15.70
N LEU A 504 3.96 8.80 -16.41
CA LEU A 504 5.06 9.68 -16.80
C LEU A 504 4.98 11.00 -16.01
N ASP A 505 6.13 11.56 -15.69
CA ASP A 505 6.22 12.97 -15.30
C ASP A 505 6.01 13.91 -16.51
N PRO A 506 5.85 15.24 -16.31
CA PRO A 506 5.71 16.19 -17.40
C PRO A 506 6.93 16.29 -18.34
N GLN A 507 8.07 15.69 -17.96
CA GLN A 507 9.29 15.58 -18.78
C GLN A 507 9.34 14.29 -19.60
N GLY A 508 8.40 13.34 -19.37
CA GLY A 508 8.32 12.07 -20.08
C GLY A 508 9.15 10.95 -19.46
N ASN A 509 9.57 11.08 -18.21
CA ASN A 509 10.23 10.00 -17.46
C ASN A 509 9.19 9.07 -16.82
N ILE A 510 9.47 7.76 -16.82
CA ILE A 510 8.58 6.77 -16.19
C ILE A 510 8.76 6.83 -14.68
N LEU A 511 7.67 7.10 -13.97
CA LEU A 511 7.60 7.12 -12.51
C LEU A 511 7.27 5.73 -11.95
N VAL A 512 6.31 5.04 -12.58
CA VAL A 512 5.89 3.69 -12.21
C VAL A 512 5.43 2.96 -13.48
N LYS A 513 5.69 1.65 -13.56
CA LYS A 513 5.28 0.79 -14.67
C LYS A 513 5.02 -0.63 -14.17
N LYS A 514 3.97 -1.25 -14.72
CA LYS A 514 3.65 -2.66 -14.47
C LYS A 514 2.88 -3.23 -15.66
N ASP A 515 3.21 -4.47 -16.01
CA ASP A 515 2.55 -5.21 -17.07
C ASP A 515 1.36 -6.03 -16.54
N ASN A 516 0.41 -6.35 -17.41
CA ASN A 516 -0.75 -7.20 -17.17
C ASN A 516 -1.65 -6.74 -16.00
N THR A 517 -1.95 -5.44 -15.96
CA THR A 517 -2.78 -4.80 -14.92
C THR A 517 -4.04 -4.15 -15.46
N ASN A 518 -4.35 -4.33 -16.74
CA ASN A 518 -5.56 -3.77 -17.35
C ASN A 518 -6.22 -4.77 -18.32
N SER A 519 -7.45 -4.44 -18.75
CA SER A 519 -8.22 -5.21 -19.73
C SER A 519 -9.20 -4.28 -20.42
N PHE A 520 -8.90 -3.79 -21.63
CA PHE A 520 -9.66 -2.78 -22.35
C PHE A 520 -9.95 -1.55 -21.48
N PRO A 521 -9.04 -0.57 -21.40
CA PRO A 521 -9.20 0.58 -20.53
C PRO A 521 -10.46 1.39 -20.89
N ALA A 522 -11.30 1.69 -19.91
CA ALA A 522 -12.44 2.60 -20.04
C ALA A 522 -12.06 4.05 -19.73
N GLY A 523 -10.98 4.25 -18.98
CA GLY A 523 -10.44 5.57 -18.68
C GLY A 523 -9.82 5.68 -17.30
N TRP A 524 -9.17 6.82 -17.10
CA TRP A 524 -8.52 7.21 -15.84
C TRP A 524 -9.41 8.13 -15.01
N TYR A 525 -9.38 7.94 -13.69
CA TYR A 525 -10.19 8.69 -12.72
C TYR A 525 -9.34 9.01 -11.50
N PHE A 526 -9.05 10.30 -11.32
CA PHE A 526 -8.20 10.79 -10.25
C PHE A 526 -9.01 10.95 -8.98
N ILE A 527 -8.50 10.41 -7.88
CA ILE A 527 -9.18 10.46 -6.58
C ILE A 527 -9.14 11.90 -6.07
N PRO A 528 -10.30 12.53 -5.80
CA PRO A 528 -10.35 13.88 -5.25
C PRO A 528 -9.62 13.92 -3.90
N GLN A 529 -8.64 14.77 -3.78
CA GLN A 529 -7.99 15.06 -2.50
C GLN A 529 -8.78 16.16 -1.80
N LYS A 530 -9.17 15.92 -0.56
CA LYS A 530 -9.84 16.90 0.30
C LYS A 530 -8.90 17.97 0.79
#